data_70dd8bc8a2322bfda39704dd21cea19a
#
_entry.id   70dd8bc8a2322bfda39704dd21cea19a
#
_cell.length_a   1.000
_cell.length_b   1.000
_cell.length_c   1.000
_cell.angle_alpha   90.00
_cell.angle_beta   90.00
_cell.angle_gamma   90.00
#
_symmetry.space_group_name_H-M   'P 1'
#
loop_
_entity.id
_entity.type
_entity.pdbx_description
1 polymer ?
#
loop_
_entity_poly.entity_id
_entity_poly.type
_entity_poly.pdbx_seq_one_letter_code
_entity_poly.pdbx_strand_id
1 'polypeptide(L)'
;MGKFNKQYFTYIVAFGIFTEVSYNTPQNIKNTFGKVAYFLEGFKQLTRIPNYHIKVEVNNEIIEDDFIFGSITNSKYIAGFSYVSAKDTELDDGLFEVMLIRSPNNPMDVQAIVAALLKREINEKWMYFCKCKSLRILSKQPIPWTLDGEDGGETTECTITNLHKAITILI
;
A
#
# COMPACT_ATOMS: atom_id res chain seq x y z
N MET A 1 -5.32 -15.41 3.12
CA MET A 1 -5.96 -14.95 1.86
C MET A 1 -6.83 -13.74 2.18
N GLY A 2 -6.81 -12.73 1.32
CA GLY A 2 -7.62 -11.54 1.46
C GLY A 2 -8.84 -11.56 0.55
N LYS A 3 -9.92 -10.88 0.99
CA LYS A 3 -11.11 -10.62 0.19
C LYS A 3 -11.28 -9.10 0.05
N PHE A 4 -11.32 -8.61 -1.17
CA PHE A 4 -11.59 -7.24 -1.56
C PHE A 4 -12.97 -7.20 -2.23
N ASN A 5 -13.98 -6.72 -1.53
CA ASN A 5 -15.39 -6.80 -1.97
C ASN A 5 -15.77 -8.25 -2.37
N LYS A 6 -15.89 -8.51 -3.67
CA LYS A 6 -16.22 -9.82 -4.23
C LYS A 6 -15.01 -10.57 -4.81
N GLN A 7 -13.84 -9.92 -4.88
CA GLN A 7 -12.61 -10.47 -5.42
C GLN A 7 -11.71 -11.01 -4.30
N TYR A 8 -10.74 -11.83 -4.66
CA TYR A 8 -9.77 -12.40 -3.71
C TYR A 8 -8.35 -12.04 -4.12
N PHE A 9 -7.47 -11.94 -3.14
CA PHE A 9 -6.05 -11.74 -3.33
C PHE A 9 -5.25 -12.56 -2.30
N THR A 10 -4.01 -12.86 -2.62
CA THR A 10 -3.15 -13.69 -1.76
C THR A 10 -2.05 -12.90 -1.08
N TYR A 11 -1.60 -11.83 -1.72
CA TYR A 11 -0.41 -11.10 -1.34
C TYR A 11 -0.71 -9.65 -0.95
N ILE A 12 -1.26 -8.85 -1.86
CA ILE A 12 -1.42 -7.41 -1.68
C ILE A 12 -2.61 -6.86 -2.45
N VAL A 13 -3.31 -5.93 -1.84
CA VAL A 13 -4.18 -4.98 -2.52
C VAL A 13 -3.68 -3.56 -2.26
N ALA A 14 -3.62 -2.73 -3.30
CA ALA A 14 -3.04 -1.41 -3.21
C ALA A 14 -3.71 -0.40 -4.15
N PHE A 15 -3.57 0.89 -3.83
CA PHE A 15 -3.96 2.01 -4.67
C PHE A 15 -2.89 3.11 -4.67
N GLY A 16 -2.96 4.00 -5.65
CA GLY A 16 -2.15 5.22 -5.70
C GLY A 16 -0.81 5.06 -6.41
N ILE A 17 0.17 5.88 -6.05
CA ILE A 17 1.49 5.83 -6.64
C ILE A 17 2.08 4.41 -6.50
N PHE A 18 2.87 4.00 -7.49
CA PHE A 18 3.48 2.65 -7.61
C PHE A 18 2.56 1.55 -8.11
N THR A 19 1.25 1.75 -8.20
CA THR A 19 0.36 0.74 -8.80
C THR A 19 0.41 0.80 -10.32
N GLU A 20 0.46 1.98 -10.94
CA GLU A 20 0.58 2.15 -12.38
C GLU A 20 1.98 1.83 -12.93
N VAL A 21 3.00 1.98 -12.11
CA VAL A 21 4.41 1.77 -12.50
C VAL A 21 4.73 0.30 -12.76
N SER A 22 3.95 -0.63 -12.22
CA SER A 22 4.12 -2.07 -12.45
C SER A 22 3.95 -2.47 -13.92
N TYR A 23 3.17 -1.73 -14.70
CA TYR A 23 2.84 -2.07 -16.08
C TYR A 23 3.83 -1.53 -17.14
N ASN A 24 4.59 -0.46 -16.85
CA ASN A 24 5.36 0.27 -17.87
C ASN A 24 6.88 0.33 -17.61
N THR A 25 7.45 -0.43 -16.67
CA THR A 25 8.86 -0.25 -16.32
C THR A 25 9.79 -1.19 -17.06
N PRO A 26 10.81 -0.67 -17.80
CA PRO A 26 11.88 -1.46 -18.40
C PRO A 26 12.67 -2.22 -17.33
N GLN A 27 13.02 -3.49 -17.62
CA GLN A 27 13.71 -4.42 -16.71
C GLN A 27 15.14 -4.00 -16.27
N ASN A 28 15.68 -2.91 -16.80
CA ASN A 28 17.09 -2.53 -16.63
C ASN A 28 17.42 -1.76 -15.34
N ILE A 29 16.43 -1.46 -14.48
CA ILE A 29 16.62 -0.64 -13.25
C ILE A 29 16.64 -1.52 -11.99
N LYS A 30 17.14 -2.75 -12.08
CA LYS A 30 17.02 -3.76 -10.99
C LYS A 30 18.19 -3.82 -9.99
N ASN A 31 19.18 -2.94 -10.05
CA ASN A 31 20.32 -2.98 -9.12
C ASN A 31 20.09 -2.07 -7.90
N THR A 32 20.70 -2.42 -6.76
CA THR A 32 20.42 -1.93 -5.41
C THR A 32 20.43 -0.40 -5.24
N PHE A 33 21.22 0.32 -6.04
CA PHE A 33 21.12 1.79 -6.18
C PHE A 33 19.92 2.23 -7.05
N GLY A 34 19.44 1.35 -7.91
CA GLY A 34 18.31 1.59 -8.80
C GLY A 34 16.97 1.75 -8.08
N LYS A 35 16.74 1.09 -6.93
CA LYS A 35 15.45 1.20 -6.21
C LYS A 35 15.22 2.61 -5.67
N VAL A 36 16.27 3.25 -5.12
CA VAL A 36 16.21 4.62 -4.61
C VAL A 36 16.11 5.63 -5.75
N ALA A 37 16.94 5.47 -6.77
CA ALA A 37 16.90 6.31 -7.97
C ALA A 37 15.55 6.15 -8.69
N TYR A 38 15.02 4.95 -8.73
CA TYR A 38 13.70 4.64 -9.28
C TYR A 38 12.56 5.34 -8.52
N PHE A 39 12.59 5.29 -7.19
CA PHE A 39 11.63 6.03 -6.36
C PHE A 39 11.72 7.54 -6.60
N LEU A 40 12.94 8.09 -6.58
CA LEU A 40 13.15 9.51 -6.82
C LEU A 40 12.82 9.92 -8.26
N GLU A 41 13.13 9.07 -9.24
CA GLU A 41 12.80 9.31 -10.65
C GLU A 41 11.30 9.19 -10.90
N GLY A 42 10.64 8.19 -10.31
CA GLY A 42 9.18 8.07 -10.31
C GLY A 42 8.51 9.30 -9.73
N PHE A 43 8.98 9.82 -8.60
CA PHE A 43 8.47 11.08 -8.02
C PHE A 43 8.75 12.31 -8.90
N LYS A 44 9.90 12.38 -9.59
CA LYS A 44 10.22 13.49 -10.51
C LYS A 44 9.38 13.47 -11.79
N GLN A 45 9.03 12.28 -12.27
CA GLN A 45 8.22 12.09 -13.47
C GLN A 45 6.71 12.24 -13.21
N LEU A 46 6.27 12.17 -11.96
CA LEU A 46 4.89 12.44 -11.57
C LEU A 46 4.64 13.95 -11.67
N THR A 47 4.26 14.41 -12.85
CA THR A 47 3.76 15.78 -13.08
C THR A 47 2.46 16.04 -12.30
N ARG A 48 1.78 14.96 -11.85
CA ARG A 48 0.67 14.99 -10.90
C ARG A 48 0.77 13.75 -10.01
N ILE A 49 1.04 13.95 -8.73
CA ILE A 49 0.90 12.91 -7.71
C ILE A 49 -0.60 12.69 -7.53
N PRO A 50 -1.12 11.46 -7.74
CA PRO A 50 -2.52 11.19 -7.48
C PRO A 50 -2.81 11.47 -6.00
N ASN A 51 -3.93 12.12 -5.72
CA ASN A 51 -4.36 12.45 -4.37
C ASN A 51 -5.78 11.96 -4.17
N TYR A 52 -5.97 11.11 -3.18
CA TYR A 52 -7.25 10.50 -2.85
C TYR A 52 -7.68 10.93 -1.46
N HIS A 53 -8.75 11.72 -1.39
CA HIS A 53 -9.40 12.00 -0.12
C HIS A 53 -10.23 10.79 0.29
N ILE A 54 -9.79 10.08 1.32
CA ILE A 54 -10.43 8.84 1.78
C ILE A 54 -10.71 8.85 3.27
N LYS A 55 -11.78 8.16 3.62
CA LYS A 55 -12.14 7.79 4.98
C LYS A 55 -11.87 6.30 5.15
N VAL A 56 -11.06 5.96 6.13
CA VAL A 56 -10.71 4.57 6.49
C VAL A 56 -11.30 4.24 7.85
N GLU A 57 -12.11 3.20 7.91
CA GLU A 57 -12.68 2.65 9.14
C GLU A 57 -11.93 1.36 9.47
N VAL A 58 -11.14 1.37 10.56
CA VAL A 58 -10.26 0.27 10.95
C VAL A 58 -10.10 0.23 12.47
N ASN A 59 -10.14 -0.95 13.08
CA ASN A 59 -9.92 -1.16 14.53
C ASN A 59 -10.74 -0.22 15.44
N ASN A 60 -11.99 0.10 15.08
CA ASN A 60 -12.86 1.06 15.75
C ASN A 60 -12.38 2.52 15.67
N GLU A 61 -11.40 2.80 14.84
CA GLU A 61 -10.93 4.15 14.53
C GLU A 61 -11.41 4.59 13.16
N ILE A 62 -11.53 5.90 12.99
CA ILE A 62 -11.82 6.55 11.72
C ILE A 62 -10.66 7.48 11.39
N ILE A 63 -10.08 7.30 10.23
CA ILE A 63 -9.02 8.14 9.69
C ILE A 63 -9.55 8.76 8.40
N GLU A 64 -9.56 10.07 8.33
CA GLU A 64 -9.98 10.80 7.13
C GLU A 64 -8.90 11.81 6.78
N ASP A 65 -8.28 11.65 5.60
CA ASP A 65 -7.17 12.47 5.14
C ASP A 65 -6.95 12.28 3.64
N ASP A 66 -6.01 13.03 3.09
CA ASP A 66 -5.55 12.92 1.71
C ASP A 66 -4.35 11.96 1.63
N PHE A 67 -4.45 10.94 0.78
CA PHE A 67 -3.43 9.91 0.63
C PHE A 67 -2.97 9.78 -0.82
N ILE A 68 -1.68 9.55 -1.02
CA ILE A 68 -1.08 9.27 -2.32
C ILE A 68 -0.89 7.78 -2.57
N PHE A 69 -0.92 6.98 -1.51
CA PHE A 69 -0.69 5.54 -1.58
C PHE A 69 -1.35 4.82 -0.41
N GLY A 70 -1.88 3.65 -0.68
CA GLY A 70 -2.31 2.71 0.33
C GLY A 70 -2.03 1.28 -0.08
N SER A 71 -1.59 0.46 0.88
CA SER A 71 -1.40 -0.96 0.71
C SER A 71 -1.91 -1.73 1.89
N ILE A 72 -2.59 -2.83 1.60
CA ILE A 72 -3.07 -3.81 2.56
C ILE A 72 -2.50 -5.16 2.14
N THR A 73 -1.68 -5.75 2.99
CA THR A 73 -0.91 -6.93 2.62
C THR A 73 -0.89 -7.97 3.73
N ASN A 74 -0.70 -9.23 3.33
CA ASN A 74 -0.39 -10.36 4.21
C ASN A 74 1.05 -10.80 3.93
N SER A 75 2.02 -9.89 4.09
CA SER A 75 3.41 -10.16 3.74
C SER A 75 4.40 -9.32 4.54
N LYS A 76 5.57 -9.91 4.81
CA LYS A 76 6.73 -9.22 5.40
C LYS A 76 7.40 -8.24 4.44
N TYR A 77 7.08 -8.30 3.15
CA TYR A 77 7.74 -7.53 2.09
C TYR A 77 6.72 -6.92 1.17
N ILE A 78 6.90 -5.67 0.80
CA ILE A 78 6.16 -4.98 -0.26
C ILE A 78 7.17 -4.47 -1.28
N ALA A 79 6.97 -4.80 -2.57
CA ALA A 79 7.82 -4.39 -3.67
C ALA A 79 9.34 -4.62 -3.41
N GLY A 80 9.68 -5.67 -2.65
CA GLY A 80 11.05 -5.99 -2.26
C GLY A 80 11.63 -5.13 -1.13
N PHE A 81 10.80 -4.29 -0.50
CA PHE A 81 11.15 -3.61 0.74
C PHE A 81 10.63 -4.44 1.91
N SER A 82 11.51 -4.72 2.89
CA SER A 82 11.07 -5.25 4.17
C SER A 82 10.25 -4.19 4.88
N TYR A 83 9.07 -4.54 5.34
CA TYR A 83 8.27 -3.64 6.18
C TYR A 83 9.05 -3.25 7.43
N VAL A 84 8.79 -2.06 7.94
CA VAL A 84 9.37 -1.58 9.19
C VAL A 84 9.08 -2.53 10.35
N SER A 85 7.94 -3.18 10.32
CA SER A 85 7.49 -4.17 11.31
C SER A 85 7.67 -5.63 10.86
N ALA A 86 8.56 -5.91 9.89
CA ALA A 86 8.75 -7.27 9.37
C ALA A 86 9.15 -8.31 10.43
N LYS A 87 9.69 -7.86 11.56
CA LYS A 87 10.02 -8.74 12.70
C LYS A 87 8.78 -9.33 13.37
N ASP A 88 7.67 -8.59 13.36
CA ASP A 88 6.43 -8.95 14.06
C ASP A 88 5.31 -9.39 13.10
N THR A 89 5.60 -9.53 11.80
CA THR A 89 4.63 -10.01 10.83
C THR A 89 4.61 -11.53 10.82
N GLU A 90 3.47 -12.10 11.16
CA GLU A 90 3.16 -13.51 11.00
C GLU A 90 2.18 -13.67 9.83
N LEU A 91 2.46 -14.64 8.93
CA LEU A 91 1.63 -14.82 7.72
C LEU A 91 0.30 -15.53 7.99
N ASP A 92 0.16 -16.11 9.16
CA ASP A 92 -0.99 -16.91 9.57
C ASP A 92 -1.67 -16.41 10.86
N ASP A 93 -1.38 -15.16 11.28
CA ASP A 93 -2.03 -14.52 12.43
C ASP A 93 -3.46 -14.03 12.12
N GLY A 94 -3.86 -14.04 10.86
CA GLY A 94 -5.18 -13.60 10.42
C GLY A 94 -5.32 -12.08 10.35
N LEU A 95 -4.22 -11.35 10.38
CA LEU A 95 -4.17 -9.90 10.27
C LEU A 95 -3.53 -9.47 8.94
N PHE A 96 -3.88 -8.30 8.50
CA PHE A 96 -3.19 -7.56 7.45
C PHE A 96 -2.29 -6.50 8.05
N GLU A 97 -1.20 -6.21 7.36
CA GLU A 97 -0.43 -5.00 7.51
C GLU A 97 -1.02 -3.93 6.59
N VAL A 98 -1.46 -2.82 7.18
CA VAL A 98 -1.99 -1.65 6.46
C VAL A 98 -0.96 -0.54 6.51
N MET A 99 -0.62 0.02 5.36
CA MET A 99 0.18 1.23 5.26
C MET A 99 -0.51 2.24 4.36
N LEU A 100 -0.67 3.46 4.86
CA LEU A 100 -1.16 4.59 4.10
C LEU A 100 -0.11 5.70 4.12
N ILE A 101 0.14 6.34 2.97
CA ILE A 101 1.07 7.46 2.86
C ILE A 101 0.26 8.71 2.54
N ARG A 102 0.32 9.71 3.42
CA ARG A 102 -0.37 10.99 3.26
C ARG A 102 0.19 11.78 2.11
N SER A 103 -0.64 12.64 1.55
CA SER A 103 -0.26 13.55 0.49
C SER A 103 0.78 14.56 0.98
N PRO A 104 1.94 14.69 0.30
CA PRO A 104 2.93 15.71 0.62
C PRO A 104 2.45 17.08 0.17
N ASN A 105 2.71 18.13 0.95
CA ASN A 105 2.34 19.50 0.63
C ASN A 105 3.44 20.26 -0.15
N ASN A 106 4.66 19.77 -0.11
CA ASN A 106 5.82 20.42 -0.71
C ASN A 106 6.95 19.42 -1.00
N PRO A 107 7.99 19.80 -1.76
CA PRO A 107 9.10 18.90 -2.09
C PRO A 107 9.89 18.38 -0.88
N MET A 108 9.95 19.13 0.23
CA MET A 108 10.65 18.68 1.45
C MET A 108 9.90 17.52 2.12
N ASP A 109 8.56 17.53 2.06
CA ASP A 109 7.72 16.45 2.56
C ASP A 109 7.96 15.16 1.76
N VAL A 110 8.09 15.27 0.43
CA VAL A 110 8.46 14.15 -0.45
C VAL A 110 9.81 13.55 -0.04
N GLN A 111 10.81 14.41 0.21
CA GLN A 111 12.13 13.95 0.66
C GLN A 111 12.04 13.22 2.01
N ALA A 112 11.24 13.74 2.95
CA ALA A 112 11.04 13.13 4.26
C ALA A 112 10.37 11.74 4.14
N ILE A 113 9.34 11.61 3.30
CA ILE A 113 8.67 10.32 3.01
C ILE A 113 9.67 9.33 2.42
N VAL A 114 10.40 9.73 1.37
CA VAL A 114 11.40 8.88 0.72
C VAL A 114 12.49 8.47 1.69
N ALA A 115 13.01 9.40 2.50
CA ALA A 115 14.04 9.09 3.49
C ALA A 115 13.56 8.07 4.53
N ALA A 116 12.32 8.20 5.01
CA ALA A 116 11.72 7.26 5.95
C ALA A 116 11.56 5.86 5.33
N LEU A 117 11.05 5.77 4.10
CA LEU A 117 10.93 4.52 3.37
C LEU A 117 12.28 3.82 3.18
N LEU A 118 13.34 4.59 2.85
CA LEU A 118 14.68 4.05 2.66
C LEU A 118 15.32 3.56 3.94
N LYS A 119 15.11 4.29 5.04
CA LYS A 119 15.58 3.90 6.38
C LYS A 119 14.74 2.78 6.99
N ARG A 120 13.61 2.46 6.39
CA ARG A 120 12.63 1.51 6.93
C ARG A 120 12.09 1.97 8.30
N GLU A 121 11.84 3.25 8.42
CA GLU A 121 11.29 3.89 9.62
C GLU A 121 9.88 4.38 9.34
N ILE A 122 8.98 4.24 10.32
CA ILE A 122 7.67 4.85 10.24
C ILE A 122 7.81 6.32 10.61
N ASN A 123 7.43 7.20 9.70
CA ASN A 123 7.26 8.61 10.00
C ASN A 123 5.75 8.89 10.18
N GLU A 124 5.30 8.94 11.42
CA GLU A 124 3.88 9.07 11.78
C GLU A 124 3.22 10.33 11.20
N LYS A 125 3.99 11.36 10.90
CA LYS A 125 3.48 12.56 10.22
C LYS A 125 2.95 12.23 8.83
N TRP A 126 3.65 11.33 8.11
CA TRP A 126 3.35 11.03 6.71
C TRP A 126 2.80 9.63 6.47
N MET A 127 2.97 8.75 7.44
CA MET A 127 2.62 7.34 7.31
C MET A 127 1.69 6.92 8.45
N TYR A 128 0.60 6.29 8.09
CA TYR A 128 -0.23 5.53 9.01
C TYR A 128 0.04 4.06 8.80
N PHE A 129 0.28 3.36 9.89
CA PHE A 129 0.50 1.93 9.91
C PHE A 129 -0.32 1.26 11.01
N CYS A 130 -1.03 0.18 10.66
CA CYS A 130 -1.67 -0.67 11.65
C CYS A 130 -1.76 -2.12 11.16
N LYS A 131 -2.06 -3.03 12.10
CA LYS A 131 -2.53 -4.38 11.79
C LYS A 131 -4.02 -4.46 12.00
N CYS A 132 -4.75 -5.13 11.11
CA CYS A 132 -6.19 -5.33 11.25
C CYS A 132 -6.68 -6.61 10.59
N LYS A 133 -7.81 -7.12 11.06
CA LYS A 133 -8.51 -8.24 10.43
C LYS A 133 -9.34 -7.78 9.23
N SER A 134 -9.91 -6.59 9.34
CA SER A 134 -10.70 -5.99 8.26
C SER A 134 -10.68 -4.47 8.36
N LEU A 135 -10.89 -3.83 7.22
CA LEU A 135 -11.06 -2.38 7.13
C LEU A 135 -12.05 -2.05 6.02
N ARG A 136 -12.61 -0.85 6.09
CA ARG A 136 -13.47 -0.28 5.06
C ARG A 136 -12.89 1.04 4.61
N ILE A 137 -12.85 1.27 3.31
CA ILE A 137 -12.37 2.51 2.71
C ILE A 137 -13.50 3.12 1.87
N LEU A 138 -13.72 4.40 2.07
CA LEU A 138 -14.70 5.20 1.35
C LEU A 138 -14.02 6.41 0.73
N SER A 139 -14.43 6.78 -0.47
CA SER A 139 -13.99 7.99 -1.16
C SER A 139 -15.13 8.64 -1.93
N LYS A 140 -14.99 9.93 -2.25
CA LYS A 140 -15.98 10.65 -3.08
C LYS A 140 -15.80 10.33 -4.57
N GLN A 141 -14.62 9.93 -4.98
CA GLN A 141 -14.28 9.62 -6.37
C GLN A 141 -13.80 8.16 -6.47
N PRO A 142 -14.03 7.47 -7.59
CA PRO A 142 -13.50 6.13 -7.79
C PRO A 142 -11.98 6.11 -7.63
N ILE A 143 -11.48 5.12 -6.91
CA ILE A 143 -10.06 4.84 -6.71
C ILE A 143 -9.72 3.60 -7.53
N PRO A 144 -8.72 3.65 -8.42
CA PRO A 144 -8.19 2.47 -9.10
C PRO A 144 -7.39 1.61 -8.13
N TRP A 145 -7.65 0.31 -8.16
CA TRP A 145 -7.01 -0.67 -7.28
C TRP A 145 -6.20 -1.69 -8.07
N THR A 146 -5.18 -2.22 -7.45
CA THR A 146 -4.47 -3.41 -7.91
C THR A 146 -4.58 -4.52 -6.88
N LEU A 147 -4.79 -5.75 -7.35
CA LEU A 147 -4.84 -6.96 -6.54
C LEU A 147 -3.75 -7.91 -7.04
N ASP A 148 -2.78 -8.22 -6.19
CA ASP A 148 -1.62 -9.08 -6.53
C ASP A 148 -0.86 -8.65 -7.80
N GLY A 149 -0.94 -7.35 -8.15
CA GLY A 149 -0.31 -6.78 -9.35
C GLY A 149 -1.19 -6.73 -10.59
N GLU A 150 -2.42 -7.23 -10.52
CA GLU A 150 -3.42 -7.19 -11.59
C GLU A 150 -4.43 -6.07 -11.38
N ASP A 151 -5.17 -5.69 -12.42
CA ASP A 151 -6.23 -4.69 -12.33
C ASP A 151 -7.36 -5.17 -11.42
N GLY A 152 -7.60 -4.43 -10.34
CA GLY A 152 -8.67 -4.67 -9.38
C GLY A 152 -9.95 -3.90 -9.65
N GLY A 153 -9.95 -3.05 -10.69
CA GLY A 153 -11.04 -2.14 -11.03
C GLY A 153 -11.03 -0.88 -10.18
N GLU A 154 -12.08 -0.07 -10.37
CA GLU A 154 -12.27 1.18 -9.66
C GLU A 154 -13.50 1.14 -8.77
N THR A 155 -13.41 1.72 -7.58
CA THR A 155 -14.55 1.80 -6.65
C THR A 155 -14.45 3.00 -5.72
N THR A 156 -15.60 3.51 -5.29
CA THR A 156 -15.71 4.55 -4.24
C THR A 156 -15.82 3.95 -2.84
N GLU A 157 -16.08 2.65 -2.75
CA GLU A 157 -16.21 1.95 -1.48
C GLU A 157 -15.67 0.53 -1.59
N CYS A 158 -14.83 0.14 -0.65
CA CYS A 158 -14.41 -1.25 -0.53
C CYS A 158 -14.35 -1.70 0.93
N THR A 159 -14.62 -2.99 1.12
CA THR A 159 -14.37 -3.72 2.36
C THR A 159 -13.30 -4.77 2.09
N ILE A 160 -12.27 -4.77 2.90
CA ILE A 160 -11.13 -5.68 2.79
C ILE A 160 -11.09 -6.53 4.05
N THR A 161 -11.11 -7.86 3.92
CA THR A 161 -11.19 -8.79 5.05
C THR A 161 -10.18 -9.91 4.91
N ASN A 162 -9.44 -10.20 5.97
CA ASN A 162 -8.55 -11.35 6.05
C ASN A 162 -9.37 -12.63 6.31
N LEU A 163 -9.25 -13.57 5.39
CA LEU A 163 -9.84 -14.90 5.51
C LEU A 163 -8.78 -15.84 6.10
N HIS A 164 -8.67 -15.83 7.41
CA HIS A 164 -7.70 -16.62 8.14
C HIS A 164 -7.82 -18.12 7.79
N LYS A 165 -6.68 -18.76 7.48
CA LYS A 165 -6.60 -20.19 7.16
C LYS A 165 -7.54 -20.67 6.04
N ALA A 166 -7.87 -19.78 5.07
CA ALA A 166 -8.76 -20.11 3.96
C ALA A 166 -8.09 -20.98 2.88
N ILE A 167 -6.76 -21.14 2.91
CA ILE A 167 -6.00 -21.96 1.96
C ILE A 167 -5.22 -23.00 2.75
N THR A 168 -5.28 -24.24 2.30
CA THR A 168 -4.43 -25.34 2.77
C THR A 168 -3.52 -25.76 1.62
N ILE A 169 -2.21 -25.75 1.85
CA ILE A 169 -1.21 -26.25 0.89
C ILE A 169 -0.89 -27.68 1.29
N LEU A 170 -1.10 -28.62 0.38
CA LEU A 170 -0.65 -30.01 0.53
C LEU A 170 0.80 -30.08 0.05
N ILE A 171 1.68 -30.57 0.89
CA ILE A 171 3.11 -30.75 0.61
C ILE A 171 3.34 -32.24 0.35
#